data_94459c1658c597fd8accf825c40171fe
#
_entry.id   94459c1658c597fd8accf825c40171fe
#
_cell.length_a   1.000
_cell.length_b   1.000
_cell.length_c   1.000
_cell.angle_alpha   90.00
_cell.angle_beta   90.00
_cell.angle_gamma   90.00
#
_symmetry.space_group_name_H-M   'P 1'
#
loop_
_entity.id
_entity.type
_entity.pdbx_description
1 polymer ?
#
loop_
_entity_poly.entity_id
_entity_poly.type
_entity_poly.pdbx_seq_one_letter_code
_entity_poly.pdbx_strand_id
1 'polypeptide(L)'
;MRDILSYTEGLEMDKEQIKSELQDKSNKILEKYSEMDVVETISVMNMASKTIFLGSLKVYNTEVIPNIIRDLERDLKGYGELVVRDQRVTPCCSPSYTHISFNVTVSN
;
A
#
# COMPACT_ATOMS: atom_id res chain seq x y z
N MET A 1 28.54 2.55 -20.22
CA MET A 1 29.05 1.82 -19.05
C MET A 1 28.41 2.33 -17.78
N ARG A 2 28.58 3.60 -17.53
CA ARG A 2 27.99 4.20 -16.34
C ARG A 2 26.48 4.10 -16.33
N ASP A 3 25.85 4.28 -17.47
CA ASP A 3 24.39 4.22 -17.57
C ASP A 3 23.86 2.84 -17.23
N ILE A 4 24.60 1.82 -17.60
CA ILE A 4 24.20 0.44 -17.29
C ILE A 4 24.25 0.20 -15.79
N LEU A 5 25.32 0.69 -15.15
CA LEU A 5 25.45 0.54 -13.70
C LEU A 5 24.38 1.32 -12.97
N SER A 6 24.10 2.53 -13.39
CA SER A 6 23.04 3.35 -12.81
C SER A 6 21.69 2.67 -12.95
N TYR A 7 21.45 2.08 -14.11
CA TYR A 7 20.20 1.39 -14.34
C TYR A 7 20.03 0.19 -13.41
N THR A 8 21.09 -0.59 -13.25
CA THR A 8 21.05 -1.76 -12.35
C THR A 8 20.84 -1.35 -10.92
N GLU A 9 21.54 -0.33 -10.48
CA GLU A 9 21.39 0.21 -9.14
C GLU A 9 20.00 0.76 -8.95
N GLY A 10 19.46 1.41 -9.96
CA GLY A 10 18.11 1.94 -9.92
C GLY A 10 17.07 0.85 -9.72
N LEU A 11 17.25 -0.31 -10.34
CA LEU A 11 16.34 -1.42 -10.18
C LEU A 11 16.33 -1.95 -8.75
N GLU A 12 17.49 -2.02 -8.10
CA GLU A 12 17.57 -2.46 -6.72
C GLU A 12 17.02 -1.41 -5.77
N MET A 13 17.34 -0.16 -6.01
CA MET A 13 16.84 0.94 -5.21
C MET A 13 15.34 1.10 -5.36
N ASP A 14 14.82 0.78 -6.54
CA ASP A 14 13.40 0.93 -6.83
C ASP A 14 12.51 0.17 -5.85
N LYS A 15 12.94 -0.99 -5.39
CA LYS A 15 12.14 -1.77 -4.44
C LYS A 15 12.02 -1.04 -3.09
N GLU A 16 13.12 -0.53 -2.59
CA GLU A 16 13.13 0.24 -1.35
C GLU A 16 12.34 1.54 -1.54
N GLN A 17 12.54 2.19 -2.67
CA GLN A 17 11.85 3.41 -3.00
C GLN A 17 10.35 3.17 -3.15
N ILE A 18 9.97 2.10 -3.83
CA ILE A 18 8.56 1.74 -3.98
C ILE A 18 7.92 1.55 -2.62
N LYS A 19 8.57 0.81 -1.74
CA LYS A 19 8.08 0.59 -0.39
C LYS A 19 7.85 1.91 0.34
N SER A 20 8.82 2.80 0.27
CA SER A 20 8.75 4.10 0.92
C SER A 20 7.62 4.95 0.35
N GLU A 21 7.48 4.97 -0.96
CA GLU A 21 6.44 5.75 -1.62
C GLU A 21 5.05 5.19 -1.35
N LEU A 22 4.90 3.88 -1.32
CA LEU A 22 3.64 3.24 -0.98
C LEU A 22 3.24 3.60 0.46
N GLN A 23 4.20 3.58 1.37
CA GLN A 23 3.96 3.96 2.77
C GLN A 23 3.52 5.41 2.87
N ASP A 24 4.22 6.31 2.19
CA ASP A 24 3.89 7.74 2.21
C ASP A 24 2.53 8.02 1.61
N LYS A 25 2.23 7.42 0.48
CA LYS A 25 0.95 7.64 -0.19
C LYS A 25 -0.21 7.11 0.63
N SER A 26 -0.03 5.96 1.24
CA SER A 26 -1.05 5.37 2.11
C SER A 26 -1.29 6.24 3.34
N ASN A 27 -0.23 6.73 3.96
CA ASN A 27 -0.34 7.62 5.11
C ASN A 27 -1.07 8.92 4.74
N LYS A 28 -0.75 9.49 3.58
CA LYS A 28 -1.40 10.71 3.12
C LYS A 28 -2.88 10.53 2.85
N ILE A 29 -3.25 9.35 2.36
CA ILE A 29 -4.67 9.06 2.13
C ILE A 29 -5.42 9.02 3.47
N LEU A 30 -4.85 8.38 4.50
CA LEU A 30 -5.48 8.37 5.80
C LEU A 30 -5.60 9.78 6.39
N GLU A 31 -4.56 10.59 6.28
CA GLU A 31 -4.59 11.97 6.75
C GLU A 31 -5.69 12.77 6.04
N LYS A 32 -5.82 12.57 4.75
CA LYS A 32 -6.80 13.30 3.93
C LYS A 32 -8.23 13.09 4.44
N TYR A 33 -8.53 11.91 4.94
CA TYR A 33 -9.86 11.59 5.42
C TYR A 33 -9.97 11.64 6.94
N SER A 34 -8.99 12.24 7.59
CA SER A 34 -8.98 12.43 9.05
C SER A 34 -9.06 11.12 9.84
N GLU A 35 -8.54 10.06 9.28
CA GLU A 35 -8.44 8.80 10.00
C GLU A 35 -7.23 8.84 10.93
N MET A 36 -7.43 8.38 12.14
CA MET A 36 -6.42 8.47 13.20
C MET A 36 -5.39 7.37 13.14
N ASP A 37 -5.73 6.24 12.55
CA ASP A 37 -4.84 5.10 12.51
C ASP A 37 -3.80 5.25 11.43
N VAL A 38 -2.61 4.74 11.73
CA VAL A 38 -1.48 4.78 10.82
C VAL A 38 -1.49 3.50 9.99
N VAL A 39 -1.07 3.63 8.75
CA VAL A 39 -0.86 2.45 7.92
C VAL A 39 0.23 1.60 8.56
N GLU A 40 -0.03 0.31 8.73
CA GLU A 40 1.00 -0.59 9.22
C GLU A 40 2.17 -0.59 8.25
N THR A 41 3.36 -0.84 8.78
CA THR A 41 4.56 -0.88 7.96
C THR A 41 4.37 -1.87 6.83
N ILE A 42 4.63 -1.41 5.62
CA ILE A 42 4.46 -2.26 4.43
C ILE A 42 5.43 -3.42 4.48
N SER A 43 4.90 -4.62 4.33
CA SER A 43 5.69 -5.84 4.28
C SER A 43 6.10 -6.12 2.84
N VAL A 44 7.27 -6.69 2.66
CA VAL A 44 7.79 -7.03 1.34
C VAL A 44 8.02 -8.52 1.28
N MET A 45 7.42 -9.16 0.28
CA MET A 45 7.62 -10.59 0.04
C MET A 45 8.37 -10.76 -1.28
N ASN A 46 9.61 -11.27 -1.20
CA ASN A 46 10.41 -11.49 -2.39
C ASN A 46 10.23 -12.93 -2.89
N MET A 47 9.88 -13.05 -4.15
CA MET A 47 9.75 -14.34 -4.81
C MET A 47 10.70 -14.39 -6.00
N ALA A 48 10.89 -15.57 -6.57
CA ALA A 48 11.86 -15.75 -7.66
C ALA A 48 11.62 -14.83 -8.85
N SER A 49 10.35 -14.61 -9.21
CA SER A 49 10.00 -13.85 -10.40
C SER A 49 9.27 -12.54 -10.11
N LYS A 50 8.96 -12.26 -8.84
CA LYS A 50 8.19 -11.07 -8.51
C LYS A 50 8.41 -10.65 -7.07
N THR A 51 8.08 -9.40 -6.78
CA THR A 51 8.11 -8.86 -5.42
C THR A 51 6.72 -8.35 -5.11
N ILE A 52 6.19 -8.70 -3.95
CA ILE A 52 4.86 -8.29 -3.51
C ILE A 52 4.99 -7.37 -2.31
N PHE A 53 4.37 -6.20 -2.39
CA PHE A 53 4.29 -5.24 -1.30
C PHE A 53 2.89 -5.35 -0.69
N LEU A 54 2.82 -5.58 0.61
CA LEU A 54 1.56 -5.76 1.32
C LEU A 54 1.38 -4.66 2.35
N GLY A 55 0.23 -4.03 2.32
CA GLY A 55 -0.12 -3.00 3.29
C GLY A 55 -1.55 -3.14 3.75
N SER A 56 -1.85 -2.52 4.89
CA SER A 56 -3.20 -2.53 5.42
C SER A 56 -3.49 -1.24 6.18
N LEU A 57 -4.78 -0.88 6.22
CA LEU A 57 -5.26 0.28 6.94
C LEU A 57 -6.52 -0.09 7.71
N LYS A 58 -6.74 0.62 8.83
CA LYS A 58 -8.00 0.53 9.56
C LYS A 58 -8.79 1.80 9.29
N VAL A 59 -10.03 1.65 8.88
CA VAL A 59 -10.90 2.79 8.60
C VAL A 59 -12.16 2.67 9.43
N TYR A 60 -12.41 3.65 10.27
CA TYR A 60 -13.59 3.64 11.14
C TYR A 60 -14.81 4.28 10.49
N ASN A 61 -14.61 5.32 9.70
CA ASN A 61 -15.70 6.00 9.00
C ASN A 61 -16.05 5.28 7.71
N THR A 62 -17.18 4.59 7.71
CA THR A 62 -17.61 3.81 6.54
C THR A 62 -17.92 4.67 5.32
N GLU A 63 -18.26 5.95 5.52
CA GLU A 63 -18.61 6.82 4.41
C GLU A 63 -17.43 7.15 3.51
N VAL A 64 -16.22 7.11 4.05
CA VAL A 64 -15.02 7.44 3.27
C VAL A 64 -14.37 6.22 2.62
N ILE A 65 -14.85 5.01 2.90
CA ILE A 65 -14.25 3.78 2.37
C ILE A 65 -14.18 3.77 0.85
N PRO A 66 -15.27 4.06 0.10
CA PRO A 66 -15.17 4.08 -1.35
C PRO A 66 -14.14 5.09 -1.87
N ASN A 67 -14.04 6.22 -1.19
CA ASN A 67 -13.07 7.25 -1.57
C ASN A 67 -11.64 6.80 -1.31
N ILE A 68 -11.41 6.14 -0.18
CA ILE A 68 -10.07 5.61 0.15
C ILE A 68 -9.65 4.56 -0.86
N ILE A 69 -10.54 3.63 -1.18
CA ILE A 69 -10.26 2.58 -2.16
C ILE A 69 -9.93 3.19 -3.52
N ARG A 70 -10.70 4.17 -3.95
CA ARG A 70 -10.47 4.87 -5.21
C ARG A 70 -9.11 5.56 -5.20
N ASP A 71 -8.76 6.23 -4.10
CA ASP A 71 -7.48 6.92 -3.99
C ASP A 71 -6.31 5.94 -3.99
N LEU A 72 -6.46 4.80 -3.30
CA LEU A 72 -5.45 3.75 -3.33
C LEU A 72 -5.23 3.22 -4.74
N GLU A 73 -6.32 2.92 -5.44
CA GLU A 73 -6.23 2.43 -6.80
C GLU A 73 -5.55 3.45 -7.72
N ARG A 74 -5.92 4.72 -7.60
CA ARG A 74 -5.34 5.78 -8.41
C ARG A 74 -3.85 5.97 -8.10
N ASP A 75 -3.51 6.05 -6.83
CA ASP A 75 -2.16 6.43 -6.41
C ASP A 75 -1.16 5.28 -6.42
N LEU A 76 -1.62 4.05 -6.24
CA LEU A 76 -0.74 2.89 -6.16
C LEU A 76 -0.70 2.05 -7.44
N LYS A 77 -1.62 2.27 -8.33
CA LYS A 77 -1.72 1.50 -9.57
C LYS A 77 -0.47 1.57 -10.45
N GLY A 78 0.22 2.70 -10.41
CA GLY A 78 1.40 2.90 -11.27
C GLY A 78 2.62 2.08 -10.90
N TYR A 79 2.63 1.46 -9.74
CA TYR A 79 3.80 0.70 -9.27
C TYR A 79 3.80 -0.76 -9.71
N GLY A 80 2.65 -1.30 -10.07
CA GLY A 80 2.54 -2.67 -10.48
C GLY A 80 1.10 -3.14 -10.47
N GLU A 81 0.91 -4.44 -10.44
CA GLU A 81 -0.44 -5.00 -10.37
C GLU A 81 -0.99 -4.81 -8.95
N LEU A 82 -2.09 -4.10 -8.85
CA LEU A 82 -2.69 -3.75 -7.56
C LEU A 82 -3.96 -4.54 -7.31
N VAL A 83 -4.06 -5.10 -6.11
CA VAL A 83 -5.29 -5.73 -5.63
C VAL A 83 -5.64 -5.08 -4.30
N VAL A 84 -6.85 -4.56 -4.19
CA VAL A 84 -7.35 -3.93 -2.97
C VAL A 84 -8.56 -4.71 -2.48
N ARG A 85 -8.59 -5.01 -1.20
CA ARG A 85 -9.70 -5.73 -0.56
C ARG A 85 -10.11 -5.02 0.70
N ASP A 86 -11.38 -5.12 1.05
CA ASP A 86 -11.90 -4.57 2.29
C ASP A 86 -12.68 -5.64 3.04
N GLN A 87 -12.59 -5.59 4.36
CA GLN A 87 -13.28 -6.53 5.23
C GLN A 87 -13.75 -5.82 6.48
N ARG A 88 -15.01 -5.99 6.83
CA ARG A 88 -15.56 -5.42 8.05
C ARG A 88 -15.11 -6.26 9.24
N VAL A 89 -14.61 -5.61 10.27
CA VAL A 89 -14.16 -6.26 11.50
C VAL A 89 -14.98 -5.72 12.66
N THR A 90 -15.55 -6.63 13.45
CA THR A 90 -16.38 -6.27 14.61
C THR A 90 -15.79 -6.91 15.85
N PRO A 91 -14.82 -6.23 16.51
CA PRO A 91 -14.23 -6.76 17.74
C PRO A 91 -15.24 -6.76 18.86
N CYS A 92 -15.06 -7.63 19.83
CA CYS A 92 -16.02 -7.75 20.93
C CYS A 92 -15.96 -6.55 21.88
N CYS A 93 -14.81 -5.91 22.02
CA CYS A 93 -14.62 -4.85 23.03
C CYS A 93 -14.11 -3.53 22.45
N SER A 94 -14.13 -3.38 21.14
CA SER A 94 -13.63 -2.19 20.45
C SER A 94 -14.61 -1.76 19.38
N PRO A 95 -14.53 -0.50 18.92
CA PRO A 95 -15.39 -0.07 17.81
C PRO A 95 -15.13 -0.90 16.55
N SER A 96 -16.18 -1.11 15.79
CA SER A 96 -16.05 -1.78 14.50
C SER A 96 -15.26 -0.92 13.52
N TYR A 97 -14.52 -1.56 12.64
CA TYR A 97 -13.76 -0.86 11.61
C TYR A 97 -13.73 -1.69 10.34
N THR A 98 -13.30 -1.08 9.25
CA THR A 98 -13.07 -1.78 8.00
C THR A 98 -11.57 -1.94 7.82
N HIS A 99 -11.14 -3.17 7.63
CA HIS A 99 -9.75 -3.48 7.33
C HIS A 99 -9.59 -3.45 5.81
N ILE A 100 -8.81 -2.50 5.31
CA ILE A 100 -8.51 -2.40 3.90
C ILE A 100 -7.09 -2.90 3.69
N SER A 101 -6.94 -3.92 2.88
CA SER A 101 -5.62 -4.46 2.55
C SER A 101 -5.34 -4.25 1.07
N PHE A 102 -4.07 -4.04 0.74
CA PHE A 102 -3.66 -3.89 -0.64
C PHE A 102 -2.37 -4.65 -0.90
N ASN A 103 -2.26 -5.17 -2.11
CA ASN A 103 -1.07 -5.85 -2.58
C ASN A 103 -0.64 -5.20 -3.89
N VAL A 104 0.64 -4.85 -3.97
CA VAL A 104 1.23 -4.37 -5.23
C VAL A 104 2.26 -5.40 -5.65
N THR A 105 2.07 -5.99 -6.81
CA THR A 105 2.97 -7.01 -7.35
C THR A 105 3.81 -6.41 -8.47
N VAL A 106 5.11 -6.51 -8.31
CA VAL A 106 6.06 -5.97 -9.29
C VAL A 106 6.88 -7.15 -9.84
N SER A 107 6.95 -7.26 -11.16
CA SER A 107 7.75 -8.30 -11.80
C SER A 107 9.24 -7.96 -11.66
N ASN A 108 10.01 -8.96 -11.33
CA ASN A 108 11.45 -8.80 -11.21
C ASN A 108 12.14 -8.81 -12.57
#